data_30bbc6a56c017d6a5e497be9d9db7505
#
_entry.id   30bbc6a56c017d6a5e497be9d9db7505
#
_cell.length_a   1.000
_cell.length_b   1.000
_cell.length_c   1.000
_cell.angle_alpha   90.00
_cell.angle_beta   90.00
_cell.angle_gamma   90.00
#
_symmetry.space_group_name_H-M   'P 1'
#
loop_
_entity.id
_entity.type
_entity.pdbx_description
1 polymer ?
#
loop_
_entity_poly.entity_id
_entity_poly.type
_entity_poly.pdbx_seq_one_letter_code
_entity_poly.pdbx_strand_id
1 'polypeptide(L)'
;MTDKQARFCEEYMVDLNATQAAIRAGYSPASAKTVGPRLLENVGVQKFIAQLQAEQSRRTGVSNDRVVRELAKIAFVNAADLIDPKTASLKSDASHDDLAAVQSVKVKMFGEDGLEQEVKLADKLRALDLLGKHLGMYKDTSEKDPAADALAKAKELLGGVDSAID
;
A
#
# COMPACT_ATOMS: atom_id res chain seq x y z
N MET A 1 20.61 6.45 -21.64
CA MET A 1 20.17 7.08 -20.36
C MET A 1 21.22 8.11 -19.97
N THR A 2 20.82 9.31 -19.55
CA THR A 2 21.73 10.36 -19.07
C THR A 2 22.00 10.21 -17.57
N ASP A 3 23.06 10.82 -17.05
CA ASP A 3 23.40 10.80 -15.61
C ASP A 3 22.25 11.35 -14.74
N LYS A 4 21.56 12.41 -15.21
CA LYS A 4 20.37 12.95 -14.53
C LYS A 4 19.20 11.96 -14.50
N GLN A 5 19.04 11.17 -15.57
CA GLN A 5 17.99 10.14 -15.60
C GLN A 5 18.35 8.96 -14.68
N ALA A 6 19.61 8.58 -14.61
CA ALA A 6 20.07 7.55 -13.67
C ALA A 6 19.81 7.98 -12.23
N ARG A 7 20.26 9.20 -11.88
CA ARG A 7 20.01 9.78 -10.56
C ARG A 7 18.51 9.91 -10.24
N PHE A 8 17.68 10.27 -11.21
CA PHE A 8 16.23 10.29 -11.04
C PHE A 8 15.70 8.90 -10.63
N CYS A 9 16.16 7.83 -11.27
CA CYS A 9 15.72 6.48 -10.92
C CYS A 9 16.14 6.10 -9.50
N GLU A 10 17.37 6.38 -9.09
CA GLU A 10 17.85 6.15 -7.72
C GLU A 10 17.02 6.91 -6.69
N GLU A 11 16.77 8.20 -6.93
CA GLU A 11 15.97 9.05 -6.07
C GLU A 11 14.48 8.64 -6.04
N TYR A 12 13.97 8.11 -7.15
CA TYR A 12 12.61 7.58 -7.23
C TYR A 12 12.42 6.34 -6.34
N MET A 13 13.45 5.51 -6.20
CA MET A 13 13.42 4.33 -5.34
C MET A 13 13.31 4.66 -3.84
N VAL A 14 13.52 5.92 -3.42
CA VAL A 14 13.46 6.33 -2.02
C VAL A 14 12.01 6.43 -1.53
N ASP A 15 11.12 7.07 -2.31
CA ASP A 15 9.75 7.39 -1.90
C ASP A 15 8.68 7.17 -2.98
N LEU A 16 9.08 6.70 -4.16
CA LEU A 16 8.23 6.49 -5.35
C LEU A 16 7.49 7.75 -5.79
N ASN A 17 8.02 8.94 -5.44
CA ASN A 17 7.45 10.23 -5.80
C ASN A 17 8.21 10.84 -6.97
N ALA A 18 7.63 10.77 -8.17
CA ALA A 18 8.27 11.23 -9.41
C ALA A 18 8.65 12.73 -9.38
N THR A 19 7.82 13.58 -8.78
CA THR A 19 8.09 15.03 -8.69
C THR A 19 9.27 15.31 -7.77
N GLN A 20 9.30 14.71 -6.58
CA GLN A 20 10.39 14.89 -5.63
C GLN A 20 11.69 14.27 -6.14
N ALA A 21 11.63 13.08 -6.74
CA ALA A 21 12.77 12.44 -7.37
C ALA A 21 13.39 13.32 -8.48
N ALA A 22 12.56 13.96 -9.31
CA ALA A 22 13.05 14.88 -10.35
C ALA A 22 13.77 16.10 -9.72
N ILE A 23 13.24 16.68 -8.66
CA ILE A 23 13.90 17.81 -7.96
C ILE A 23 15.24 17.35 -7.39
N ARG A 24 15.29 16.22 -6.68
CA ARG A 24 16.54 15.69 -6.10
C ARG A 24 17.57 15.29 -7.17
N ALA A 25 17.11 14.86 -8.34
CA ALA A 25 17.98 14.58 -9.50
C ALA A 25 18.50 15.83 -10.21
N GLY A 26 18.08 17.03 -9.77
CA GLY A 26 18.58 18.31 -10.29
C GLY A 26 17.77 18.86 -11.47
N TYR A 27 16.51 18.43 -11.65
CA TYR A 27 15.56 19.13 -12.53
C TYR A 27 14.98 20.36 -11.81
N SER A 28 14.58 21.38 -12.59
CA SER A 28 13.98 22.58 -12.02
C SER A 28 12.68 22.26 -11.25
N PRO A 29 12.50 22.78 -10.02
CA PRO A 29 11.25 22.60 -9.27
C PRO A 29 10.01 23.04 -10.05
N ALA A 30 10.11 24.11 -10.87
CA ALA A 30 9.00 24.60 -11.69
C ALA A 30 8.56 23.59 -12.77
N SER A 31 9.49 22.75 -13.27
CA SER A 31 9.20 21.75 -14.30
C SER A 31 9.04 20.32 -13.74
N ALA A 32 9.44 20.07 -12.51
CA ALA A 32 9.52 18.71 -11.92
C ALA A 32 8.18 17.98 -11.93
N LYS A 33 7.06 18.70 -11.69
CA LYS A 33 5.70 18.15 -11.71
C LYS A 33 5.33 17.55 -13.08
N THR A 34 5.86 18.12 -14.17
CA THR A 34 5.62 17.63 -15.54
C THR A 34 6.70 16.66 -15.99
N VAL A 35 7.96 16.93 -15.64
CA VAL A 35 9.12 16.13 -16.06
C VAL A 35 9.13 14.78 -15.36
N GLY A 36 8.81 14.72 -14.06
CA GLY A 36 8.82 13.47 -13.29
C GLY A 36 7.97 12.36 -13.91
N PRO A 37 6.65 12.56 -14.11
CA PRO A 37 5.80 11.57 -14.76
C PRO A 37 6.29 11.21 -16.18
N ARG A 38 6.70 12.19 -17.00
CA ARG A 38 7.23 11.94 -18.34
C ARG A 38 8.50 11.09 -18.34
N LEU A 39 9.36 11.23 -17.32
CA LEU A 39 10.54 10.37 -17.17
C LEU A 39 10.13 8.92 -16.92
N LEU A 40 9.07 8.67 -16.15
CA LEU A 40 8.57 7.31 -15.90
C LEU A 40 8.00 6.63 -17.15
N GLU A 41 7.58 7.40 -18.17
CA GLU A 41 7.14 6.86 -19.47
C GLU A 41 8.33 6.42 -20.35
N ASN A 42 9.55 6.86 -20.04
CA ASN A 42 10.73 6.52 -20.83
C ASN A 42 11.14 5.07 -20.60
N VAL A 43 11.20 4.28 -21.67
CA VAL A 43 11.54 2.84 -21.63
C VAL A 43 12.90 2.58 -20.96
N GLY A 44 13.89 3.43 -21.17
CA GLY A 44 15.22 3.29 -20.55
C GLY A 44 15.16 3.51 -19.02
N VAL A 45 14.35 4.48 -18.57
CA VAL A 45 14.11 4.77 -17.16
C VAL A 45 13.35 3.60 -16.51
N GLN A 46 12.30 3.10 -17.15
CA GLN A 46 11.53 1.95 -16.64
C GLN A 46 12.40 0.70 -16.46
N LYS A 47 13.23 0.39 -17.47
CA LYS A 47 14.17 -0.75 -17.38
C LYS A 47 15.15 -0.60 -16.22
N PHE A 48 15.68 0.58 -16.00
CA PHE A 48 16.64 0.81 -14.93
C PHE A 48 15.98 0.78 -13.54
N ILE A 49 14.78 1.35 -13.39
CA ILE A 49 13.99 1.22 -12.17
C ILE A 49 13.70 -0.27 -11.87
N ALA A 50 13.30 -1.05 -12.87
CA ALA A 50 13.06 -2.49 -12.70
C ALA A 50 14.33 -3.25 -12.25
N GLN A 51 15.51 -2.86 -12.77
CA GLN A 51 16.79 -3.43 -12.31
C GLN A 51 17.09 -3.07 -10.84
N LEU A 52 16.91 -1.81 -10.45
CA LEU A 52 17.12 -1.37 -9.07
C LEU A 52 16.15 -2.09 -8.11
N GLN A 53 14.87 -2.25 -8.49
CA GLN A 53 13.88 -2.99 -7.72
C GLN A 53 14.26 -4.47 -7.57
N ALA A 54 14.71 -5.12 -8.65
CA ALA A 54 15.14 -6.51 -8.62
C ALA A 54 16.40 -6.70 -7.75
N GLU A 55 17.33 -5.75 -7.75
CA GLU A 55 18.52 -5.76 -6.90
C GLU A 55 18.14 -5.55 -5.43
N GLN A 56 17.27 -4.59 -5.14
CA GLN A 56 16.75 -4.36 -3.79
C GLN A 56 16.04 -5.60 -3.26
N SER A 57 15.16 -6.23 -4.07
CA SER A 57 14.46 -7.46 -3.70
C SER A 57 15.43 -8.61 -3.41
N ARG A 58 16.48 -8.77 -4.22
CA ARG A 58 17.53 -9.79 -3.97
C ARG A 58 18.28 -9.53 -2.67
N ARG A 59 18.64 -8.28 -2.39
CA ARG A 59 19.40 -7.90 -1.19
C ARG A 59 18.57 -8.03 0.09
N THR A 60 17.31 -7.62 0.06
CA THR A 60 16.43 -7.60 1.23
C THR A 60 15.64 -8.88 1.42
N GLY A 61 15.53 -9.74 0.39
CA GLY A 61 14.62 -10.88 0.37
C GLY A 61 13.13 -10.48 0.39
N VAL A 62 12.84 -9.19 0.18
CA VAL A 62 11.46 -8.66 0.15
C VAL A 62 11.04 -8.46 -1.31
N SER A 63 9.93 -9.08 -1.69
CA SER A 63 9.28 -8.93 -2.99
C SER A 63 7.80 -8.63 -2.80
N ASN A 64 7.17 -8.07 -3.83
CA ASN A 64 5.71 -7.85 -3.81
C ASN A 64 4.96 -9.14 -3.50
N ASP A 65 5.35 -10.25 -4.14
CA ASP A 65 4.73 -11.57 -3.91
C ASP A 65 4.87 -12.04 -2.47
N ARG A 66 5.99 -11.75 -1.82
CA ARG A 66 6.19 -12.10 -0.41
C ARG A 66 5.29 -11.28 0.50
N VAL A 67 5.20 -9.97 0.26
CA VAL A 67 4.31 -9.07 1.03
C VAL A 67 2.86 -9.49 0.85
N VAL A 68 2.43 -9.76 -0.39
CA VAL A 68 1.06 -10.23 -0.69
C VAL A 68 0.76 -11.55 0.02
N ARG A 69 1.70 -12.50 0.03
CA ARG A 69 1.53 -13.78 0.76
C ARG A 69 1.40 -13.58 2.26
N GLU A 70 2.20 -12.72 2.88
CA GLU A 70 2.09 -12.43 4.31
C GLU A 70 0.76 -11.74 4.65
N LEU A 71 0.31 -10.79 3.82
CA LEU A 71 -1.02 -10.19 3.97
C LEU A 71 -2.14 -11.23 3.81
N ALA A 72 -2.00 -12.16 2.88
CA ALA A 72 -2.98 -13.22 2.66
C ALA A 72 -3.11 -14.17 3.87
N LYS A 73 -2.03 -14.50 4.55
CA LYS A 73 -2.07 -15.28 5.79
C LYS A 73 -2.93 -14.61 6.86
N ILE A 74 -2.80 -13.30 7.02
CA ILE A 74 -3.61 -12.52 7.97
C ILE A 74 -5.07 -12.42 7.48
N ALA A 75 -5.25 -12.12 6.19
CA ALA A 75 -6.57 -11.87 5.60
C ALA A 75 -7.47 -13.11 5.57
N PHE A 76 -6.88 -14.30 5.38
CA PHE A 76 -7.65 -15.53 5.18
C PHE A 76 -7.58 -16.50 6.35
N VAL A 77 -6.86 -16.18 7.43
CA VAL A 77 -6.86 -17.00 8.63
C VAL A 77 -8.27 -17.20 9.17
N ASN A 78 -8.55 -18.43 9.60
CA ASN A 78 -9.76 -18.75 10.34
C ASN A 78 -9.40 -18.93 11.83
N ALA A 79 -10.03 -18.15 12.71
CA ALA A 79 -9.77 -18.23 14.14
C ALA A 79 -10.01 -19.64 14.72
N ALA A 80 -10.93 -20.42 14.13
CA ALA A 80 -11.20 -21.80 14.55
C ALA A 80 -10.05 -22.76 14.25
N ASP A 81 -9.18 -22.44 13.29
CA ASP A 81 -8.01 -23.26 12.97
C ASP A 81 -6.83 -22.94 13.92
N LEU A 82 -6.85 -21.74 14.50
CA LEU A 82 -5.76 -21.21 15.34
C LEU A 82 -6.02 -21.37 16.84
N ILE A 83 -7.27 -21.18 17.29
CA ILE A 83 -7.63 -21.09 18.72
C ILE A 83 -8.52 -22.27 19.11
N ASP A 84 -8.20 -22.92 20.23
CA ASP A 84 -9.08 -23.89 20.86
C ASP A 84 -10.20 -23.13 21.59
N PRO A 85 -11.50 -23.31 21.20
CA PRO A 85 -12.60 -22.58 21.81
C PRO A 85 -12.89 -22.98 23.27
N LYS A 86 -12.36 -24.13 23.73
CA LYS A 86 -12.56 -24.59 25.10
C LYS A 86 -11.58 -23.96 26.09
N THR A 87 -10.35 -23.76 25.67
CA THR A 87 -9.26 -23.30 26.51
C THR A 87 -8.84 -21.85 26.20
N ALA A 88 -9.36 -21.26 25.10
CA ALA A 88 -8.93 -19.97 24.56
C ALA A 88 -7.42 -19.87 24.30
N SER A 89 -6.75 -21.01 24.18
CA SER A 89 -5.32 -21.09 23.90
C SER A 89 -5.05 -21.36 22.42
N LEU A 90 -3.83 -21.09 21.99
CA LEU A 90 -3.39 -21.49 20.65
C LEU A 90 -3.36 -23.01 20.56
N LYS A 91 -3.87 -23.56 19.46
CA LYS A 91 -3.80 -24.98 19.18
C LYS A 91 -2.35 -25.40 18.96
N SER A 92 -1.97 -26.57 19.47
CA SER A 92 -0.61 -27.11 19.30
C SER A 92 -0.28 -27.53 17.87
N ASP A 93 -1.31 -27.75 17.05
CA ASP A 93 -1.24 -28.12 15.63
C ASP A 93 -1.50 -26.94 14.68
N ALA A 94 -1.60 -25.70 15.22
CA ALA A 94 -1.73 -24.49 14.40
C ALA A 94 -0.56 -24.36 13.44
N SER A 95 -0.84 -24.13 12.16
CA SER A 95 0.21 -24.01 11.15
C SER A 95 1.05 -22.75 11.36
N HIS A 96 2.28 -22.77 10.85
CA HIS A 96 3.14 -21.58 10.89
C HIS A 96 2.51 -20.39 10.15
N ASP A 97 1.73 -20.66 9.12
CA ASP A 97 1.04 -19.63 8.34
C ASP A 97 -0.13 -19.03 9.12
N ASP A 98 -0.87 -19.83 9.88
CA ASP A 98 -1.94 -19.32 10.75
C ASP A 98 -1.37 -18.48 11.91
N LEU A 99 -0.23 -18.90 12.47
CA LEU A 99 0.46 -18.16 13.53
C LEU A 99 0.91 -16.75 13.09
N ALA A 100 1.11 -16.50 11.78
CA ALA A 100 1.41 -15.17 11.26
C ALA A 100 0.30 -14.15 11.54
N ALA A 101 -0.93 -14.59 11.79
CA ALA A 101 -2.05 -13.72 12.15
C ALA A 101 -2.12 -13.39 13.65
N VAL A 102 -1.27 -13.96 14.49
CA VAL A 102 -1.25 -13.65 15.93
C VAL A 102 -0.51 -12.34 16.17
N GLN A 103 -1.21 -11.35 16.70
CA GLN A 103 -0.64 -10.06 17.05
C GLN A 103 0.04 -10.08 18.42
N SER A 104 -0.62 -10.68 19.42
CA SER A 104 -0.08 -10.83 20.77
C SER A 104 -0.79 -11.94 21.54
N VAL A 105 -0.04 -12.51 22.47
CA VAL A 105 -0.56 -13.46 23.48
C VAL A 105 -0.23 -12.85 24.84
N LYS A 106 -1.25 -12.70 25.68
CA LYS A 106 -1.08 -12.30 27.08
C LYS A 106 -1.49 -13.45 27.96
N VAL A 107 -0.68 -13.72 28.96
CA VAL A 107 -0.93 -14.75 29.97
C VAL A 107 -0.88 -14.05 31.33
N LYS A 108 -1.95 -14.18 32.11
CA LYS A 108 -2.00 -13.72 33.49
C LYS A 108 -2.20 -14.92 34.39
N MET A 109 -1.40 -15.01 35.43
CA MET A 109 -1.49 -16.05 36.48
C MET A 109 -2.15 -15.45 37.70
N PHE A 110 -3.17 -16.12 38.24
CA PHE A 110 -3.88 -15.73 39.45
C PHE A 110 -3.72 -16.87 40.49
N GLY A 111 -2.84 -16.68 41.47
CA GLY A 111 -2.57 -17.71 42.46
C GLY A 111 -1.92 -18.96 41.88
N GLU A 112 -2.12 -20.11 42.57
CA GLU A 112 -1.47 -21.38 42.15
C GLU A 112 -2.18 -22.08 40.99
N ASP A 113 -3.49 -21.84 40.73
CA ASP A 113 -4.29 -22.59 39.76
C ASP A 113 -5.04 -21.70 38.72
N GLY A 114 -4.93 -20.37 38.80
CA GLY A 114 -5.63 -19.47 37.88
C GLY A 114 -4.79 -19.04 36.69
N LEU A 115 -5.19 -19.41 35.47
CA LEU A 115 -4.57 -18.98 34.22
C LEU A 115 -5.59 -18.27 33.34
N GLU A 116 -5.34 -17.02 33.01
CA GLU A 116 -6.10 -16.26 32.00
C GLU A 116 -5.21 -16.07 30.77
N GLN A 117 -5.71 -16.51 29.62
CA GLN A 117 -5.04 -16.28 28.34
C GLN A 117 -5.88 -15.38 27.44
N GLU A 118 -5.25 -14.36 26.87
CA GLU A 118 -5.83 -13.49 25.86
C GLU A 118 -4.99 -13.60 24.58
N VAL A 119 -5.60 -14.10 23.50
CA VAL A 119 -4.97 -14.14 22.16
C VAL A 119 -5.58 -13.05 21.31
N LYS A 120 -4.76 -12.11 20.86
CA LYS A 120 -5.18 -11.04 19.96
C LYS A 120 -4.69 -11.34 18.55
N LEU A 121 -5.59 -11.34 17.58
CA LEU A 121 -5.28 -11.50 16.17
C LEU A 121 -5.06 -10.14 15.52
N ALA A 122 -4.27 -10.14 14.44
CA ALA A 122 -4.06 -9.00 13.58
C ALA A 122 -5.37 -8.58 12.88
N ASP A 123 -5.43 -7.31 12.46
CA ASP A 123 -6.63 -6.74 11.83
C ASP A 123 -6.84 -7.34 10.42
N LYS A 124 -7.73 -8.33 10.36
CA LYS A 124 -8.12 -9.03 9.14
C LYS A 124 -8.77 -8.10 8.12
N LEU A 125 -9.60 -7.14 8.56
CA LEU A 125 -10.27 -6.22 7.64
C LEU A 125 -9.26 -5.28 6.98
N ARG A 126 -8.28 -4.82 7.73
CA ARG A 126 -7.18 -4.00 7.19
C ARG A 126 -6.32 -4.79 6.20
N ALA A 127 -6.02 -6.05 6.48
CA ALA A 127 -5.27 -6.90 5.56
C ALA A 127 -6.04 -7.14 4.25
N LEU A 128 -7.35 -7.39 4.33
CA LEU A 128 -8.24 -7.51 3.16
C LEU A 128 -8.33 -6.21 2.35
N ASP A 129 -8.42 -5.06 3.02
CA ASP A 129 -8.42 -3.75 2.35
C ASP A 129 -7.13 -3.50 1.57
N LEU A 130 -5.97 -3.79 2.18
CA LEU A 130 -4.67 -3.66 1.53
C LEU A 130 -4.53 -4.59 0.32
N LEU A 131 -4.99 -5.84 0.44
CA LEU A 131 -5.01 -6.79 -0.68
C LEU A 131 -5.96 -6.34 -1.79
N GLY A 132 -7.16 -5.86 -1.43
CA GLY A 132 -8.14 -5.34 -2.40
C GLY A 132 -7.59 -4.15 -3.18
N LYS A 133 -6.88 -3.24 -2.51
CA LYS A 133 -6.18 -2.11 -3.15
C LYS A 133 -5.07 -2.58 -4.08
N HIS A 134 -4.26 -3.54 -3.64
CA HIS A 134 -3.18 -4.11 -4.45
C HIS A 134 -3.73 -4.79 -5.72
N LEU A 135 -4.87 -5.47 -5.62
CA LEU A 135 -5.55 -6.14 -6.74
C LEU A 135 -6.38 -5.19 -7.61
N GLY A 136 -6.44 -3.88 -7.27
CA GLY A 136 -7.24 -2.91 -8.01
C GLY A 136 -8.75 -3.14 -7.91
N MET A 137 -9.23 -3.83 -6.85
CA MET A 137 -10.65 -4.13 -6.66
C MET A 137 -11.49 -2.90 -6.34
N TYR A 138 -10.87 -1.86 -5.79
CA TYR A 138 -11.54 -0.59 -5.50
C TYR A 138 -11.20 0.39 -6.62
N LYS A 139 -12.23 1.00 -7.22
CA LYS A 139 -12.02 2.18 -8.06
C LYS A 139 -11.48 3.28 -7.15
N ASP A 140 -10.37 3.87 -7.54
CA ASP A 140 -9.81 5.03 -6.85
C ASP A 140 -10.83 6.17 -7.04
N THR A 141 -11.67 6.40 -6.02
CA THR A 141 -12.59 7.55 -5.99
C THR A 141 -11.85 8.88 -5.88
N SER A 142 -10.51 8.86 -5.81
CA SER A 142 -9.65 10.04 -5.88
C SER A 142 -9.37 10.51 -7.33
N GLU A 143 -9.60 9.67 -8.35
CA GLU A 143 -9.76 10.19 -9.70
C GLU A 143 -11.10 10.94 -9.72
N LYS A 144 -11.02 12.26 -9.72
CA LYS A 144 -12.15 13.16 -9.95
C LYS A 144 -12.92 12.59 -11.13
N ASP A 145 -14.15 12.15 -10.87
CA ASP A 145 -15.05 11.69 -11.94
C ASP A 145 -15.07 12.76 -13.01
N PRO A 146 -14.54 12.51 -14.23
CA PRO A 146 -14.51 13.53 -15.29
C PRO A 146 -15.91 14.08 -15.58
N ALA A 147 -16.95 13.28 -15.35
CA ALA A 147 -18.34 13.69 -15.49
C ALA A 147 -18.77 14.64 -14.34
N ALA A 148 -18.31 14.42 -13.11
CA ALA A 148 -18.58 15.31 -11.99
C ALA A 148 -17.85 16.65 -12.15
N ASP A 149 -16.59 16.65 -12.65
CA ASP A 149 -15.82 17.88 -12.92
C ASP A 149 -16.41 18.65 -14.11
N ALA A 150 -16.90 17.96 -15.16
CA ALA A 150 -17.61 18.56 -16.28
C ALA A 150 -18.95 19.16 -15.85
N LEU A 151 -19.69 18.46 -14.97
CA LEU A 151 -20.96 18.95 -14.43
C LEU A 151 -20.76 20.16 -13.50
N ALA A 152 -19.70 20.19 -12.70
CA ALA A 152 -19.35 21.34 -11.86
C ALA A 152 -18.98 22.57 -12.71
N LYS A 153 -18.17 22.40 -13.76
CA LYS A 153 -17.85 23.48 -14.74
C LYS A 153 -19.07 23.94 -15.50
N ALA A 154 -19.97 23.02 -15.91
CA ALA A 154 -21.20 23.41 -16.59
C ALA A 154 -22.13 24.24 -15.67
N LYS A 155 -22.22 23.88 -14.38
CA LYS A 155 -23.00 24.68 -13.40
C LYS A 155 -22.39 26.05 -13.15
N GLU A 156 -21.05 26.15 -13.09
CA GLU A 156 -20.35 27.42 -12.95
C GLU A 156 -20.57 28.37 -14.16
N LEU A 157 -20.54 27.78 -15.36
CA LEU A 157 -20.85 28.55 -16.61
C LEU A 157 -22.32 28.99 -16.70
N LEU A 158 -23.27 28.18 -16.25
CA LEU A 158 -24.69 28.51 -16.23
C LEU A 158 -25.05 29.50 -15.12
N GLY A 159 -24.39 29.42 -13.95
CA GLY A 159 -24.59 30.36 -12.84
C GLY A 159 -24.06 31.76 -13.12
N GLY A 160 -23.15 31.92 -14.08
CA GLY A 160 -22.65 33.25 -14.53
C GLY A 160 -23.56 33.98 -15.51
N VAL A 161 -24.61 33.33 -16.03
CA VAL A 161 -25.52 33.95 -17.01
C VAL A 161 -26.67 34.69 -16.33
N ASP A 162 -27.07 34.31 -15.11
CA ASP A 162 -28.15 34.99 -14.37
C ASP A 162 -27.75 36.32 -13.76
N SER A 163 -26.45 36.67 -13.72
CA SER A 163 -25.98 37.99 -13.20
C SER A 163 -25.73 39.04 -14.29
N ALA A 164 -26.05 38.75 -15.56
CA ALA A 164 -25.83 39.63 -16.69
C ALA A 164 -27.14 40.22 -17.28
N ILE A 165 -28.29 39.98 -16.62
CA ILE A 165 -29.60 40.50 -17.04
C ILE A 165 -30.22 41.26 -15.85
N ASP A 166 -29.65 42.41 -15.50
CA ASP A 166 -30.28 43.53 -14.77
C ASP A 166 -29.68 44.84 -15.24
#